data_d47ee1c71938e6c7946edf865d4a43b7
#
_entry.id   d47ee1c71938e6c7946edf865d4a43b7
#
_cell.length_a   1.000
_cell.length_b   1.000
_cell.length_c   1.000
_cell.angle_alpha   90.00
_cell.angle_beta   90.00
_cell.angle_gamma   90.00
#
_symmetry.space_group_name_H-M   'P 1'
#
loop_
_entity.id
_entity.type
_entity.pdbx_description
1 polymer ?
#
loop_
_entity_poly.entity_id
_entity_poly.type
_entity_poly.pdbx_seq_one_letter_code
_entity_poly.pdbx_strand_id
1 'polypeptide(L)'
;GTAHFMKQIKGVKTTEVGYANGNTSNPSYKQVCNGNTGFAETVKVIYNPQIVDLELLINLYLNTIDPTSINRQGNDQGSQYRTGIYYTDSSDVHTINNTIRNIAGKYNKPIVVEIKPLQNFYKAEEFHQNYLDKNKGGYCHIRPELFELARRANEKTKFKKSDDSTLRSILSKEQ
;
A
#
# COMPACT_ATOMS: atom_id res chain seq x y z
N GLY A 1 2.36 -2.51 -9.26
CA GLY A 1 1.81 -1.17 -9.04
C GLY A 1 2.25 -0.59 -7.71
N THR A 2 1.83 -1.16 -6.59
CA THR A 2 2.07 -0.59 -5.23
C THR A 2 3.55 -0.39 -4.90
N ALA A 3 4.41 -1.35 -5.22
CA ALA A 3 5.86 -1.20 -4.97
C ALA A 3 6.46 -0.03 -5.78
N HIS A 4 6.07 0.10 -7.05
CA HIS A 4 6.52 1.20 -7.89
C HIS A 4 5.98 2.55 -7.41
N PHE A 5 4.75 2.59 -6.92
CA PHE A 5 4.15 3.77 -6.32
C PHE A 5 4.89 4.21 -5.03
N MET A 6 5.04 3.30 -4.07
CA MET A 6 5.66 3.60 -2.78
C MET A 6 7.10 4.09 -2.92
N LYS A 7 7.84 3.56 -3.88
CA LYS A 7 9.22 3.95 -4.15
C LYS A 7 9.36 5.39 -4.70
N GLN A 8 8.28 6.02 -5.20
CA GLN A 8 8.27 7.43 -5.60
C GLN A 8 8.25 8.40 -4.42
N ILE A 9 7.86 7.91 -3.23
CA ILE A 9 7.69 8.76 -2.05
C ILE A 9 9.07 9.09 -1.45
N LYS A 10 9.37 10.38 -1.33
CA LYS A 10 10.61 10.81 -0.68
C LYS A 10 10.63 10.35 0.77
N GLY A 11 11.71 9.68 1.17
CA GLY A 11 11.84 9.05 2.48
C GLY A 11 11.69 7.54 2.45
N VAL A 12 11.07 6.96 1.41
CA VAL A 12 11.10 5.52 1.19
C VAL A 12 12.49 5.13 0.66
N LYS A 13 13.12 4.17 1.35
CA LYS A 13 14.47 3.68 1.03
C LYS A 13 14.42 2.51 0.05
N THR A 14 13.58 1.53 0.35
CA THR A 14 13.44 0.33 -0.48
C THR A 14 12.02 -0.19 -0.46
N THR A 15 11.63 -0.83 -1.54
CA THR A 15 10.40 -1.62 -1.65
C THR A 15 10.75 -3.03 -2.14
N GLU A 16 10.11 -4.04 -1.57
CA GLU A 16 10.29 -5.44 -1.94
C GLU A 16 8.93 -6.12 -2.04
N VAL A 17 8.64 -6.74 -3.18
CA VAL A 17 7.40 -7.50 -3.40
C VAL A 17 7.54 -8.89 -2.79
N GLY A 18 6.52 -9.37 -2.14
CA GLY A 18 6.52 -10.67 -1.50
C GLY A 18 5.13 -11.17 -1.13
N TYR A 19 5.12 -12.20 -0.33
CA TYR A 19 3.93 -12.87 0.17
C TYR A 19 3.95 -12.87 1.69
N ALA A 20 2.86 -12.41 2.31
CA ALA A 20 2.78 -12.25 3.76
C ALA A 20 1.59 -13.00 4.36
N ASN A 21 1.77 -13.40 5.62
CA ASN A 21 0.73 -13.95 6.50
C ASN A 21 0.01 -15.17 5.93
N GLY A 22 0.75 -16.09 5.35
CA GLY A 22 0.24 -17.37 4.86
C GLY A 22 0.60 -18.56 5.75
N ASN A 23 0.18 -19.75 5.33
CA ASN A 23 0.19 -20.98 6.13
C ASN A 23 1.30 -21.97 5.73
N THR A 24 2.08 -21.67 4.69
CA THR A 24 3.13 -22.55 4.18
C THR A 24 4.48 -21.85 4.20
N SER A 25 5.57 -22.59 3.99
CA SER A 25 6.93 -22.07 3.88
C SER A 25 7.31 -21.90 2.42
N ASN A 26 8.07 -20.84 2.11
CA ASN A 26 8.63 -20.58 0.78
C ASN A 26 7.63 -20.81 -0.38
N PRO A 27 6.48 -20.11 -0.40
CA PRO A 27 5.52 -20.31 -1.47
C PRO A 27 6.06 -19.80 -2.79
N SER A 28 5.77 -20.51 -3.87
CA SER A 28 5.93 -19.98 -5.22
C SER A 28 4.72 -19.11 -5.61
N TYR A 29 4.89 -18.23 -6.57
CA TYR A 29 3.79 -17.42 -7.14
C TYR A 29 2.59 -18.28 -7.53
N LYS A 30 2.85 -19.40 -8.23
CA LYS A 30 1.80 -20.34 -8.64
C LYS A 30 1.00 -20.88 -7.45
N GLN A 31 1.67 -21.22 -6.36
CA GLN A 31 0.99 -21.70 -5.14
C GLN A 31 0.12 -20.61 -4.50
N VAL A 32 0.62 -19.38 -4.45
CA VAL A 32 -0.14 -18.23 -3.94
C VAL A 32 -1.37 -17.95 -4.80
N CYS A 33 -1.22 -17.97 -6.13
CA CYS A 33 -2.33 -17.77 -7.07
C CYS A 33 -3.42 -18.83 -6.98
N ASN A 34 -3.08 -20.06 -6.58
CA ASN A 34 -4.07 -21.12 -6.36
C ASN A 34 -4.97 -20.86 -5.13
N GLY A 35 -4.67 -19.84 -4.31
CA GLY A 35 -5.53 -19.40 -3.21
C GLY A 35 -5.50 -20.26 -1.95
N ASN A 36 -4.75 -21.37 -1.92
CA ASN A 36 -4.75 -22.34 -0.81
C ASN A 36 -3.68 -22.07 0.25
N THR A 37 -2.79 -21.12 0.03
CA THR A 37 -1.66 -20.82 0.92
C THR A 37 -1.97 -19.78 1.98
N GLY A 38 -3.08 -19.05 1.83
CA GLY A 38 -3.49 -17.97 2.73
C GLY A 38 -2.63 -16.70 2.62
N PHE A 39 -1.59 -16.68 1.79
CA PHE A 39 -0.73 -15.51 1.61
C PHE A 39 -1.46 -14.36 0.91
N ALA A 40 -1.15 -13.12 1.34
CA ALA A 40 -1.45 -11.91 0.58
C ALA A 40 -0.22 -11.48 -0.22
N GLU A 41 -0.43 -11.06 -1.47
CA GLU A 41 0.58 -10.30 -2.21
C GLU A 41 0.84 -8.99 -1.49
N THR A 42 2.08 -8.74 -1.11
CA THR A 42 2.43 -7.69 -0.16
C THR A 42 3.67 -6.94 -0.61
N VAL A 43 3.71 -5.66 -0.35
CA VAL A 43 4.89 -4.83 -0.53
C VAL A 43 5.48 -4.50 0.84
N LYS A 44 6.71 -4.92 1.06
CA LYS A 44 7.51 -4.49 2.20
C LYS A 44 8.13 -3.13 1.87
N VAL A 45 7.91 -2.16 2.75
CA VAL A 45 8.40 -0.79 2.58
C VAL A 45 9.35 -0.46 3.73
N ILE A 46 10.59 -0.09 3.40
CA ILE A 46 11.56 0.44 4.36
C ILE A 46 11.68 1.94 4.12
N TYR A 47 11.46 2.73 5.15
CA TYR A 47 11.42 4.19 5.05
C TYR A 47 12.19 4.87 6.19
N ASN A 48 12.53 6.14 6.01
CA ASN A 48 13.12 6.99 7.02
C ASN A 48 12.02 7.83 7.71
N PRO A 49 11.69 7.57 8.99
CA PRO A 49 10.63 8.28 9.70
C PRO A 49 10.95 9.76 9.97
N GLN A 50 12.19 10.19 9.80
CA GLN A 50 12.58 11.60 9.86
C GLN A 50 12.19 12.38 8.59
N ILE A 51 11.88 11.68 7.49
CA ILE A 51 11.55 12.29 6.19
C ILE A 51 10.07 12.09 5.87
N VAL A 52 9.51 10.92 6.14
CA VAL A 52 8.11 10.56 5.90
C VAL A 52 7.57 9.79 7.09
N ASP A 53 6.42 10.19 7.60
CA ASP A 53 5.77 9.48 8.70
C ASP A 53 4.86 8.35 8.20
N LEU A 54 4.50 7.47 9.14
CA LEU A 54 3.66 6.31 8.85
C LEU A 54 2.26 6.71 8.39
N GLU A 55 1.68 7.77 8.98
CA GLU A 55 0.34 8.25 8.63
C GLU A 55 0.27 8.66 7.16
N LEU A 56 1.27 9.44 6.67
CA LEU A 56 1.34 9.84 5.28
C LEU A 56 1.49 8.63 4.34
N LEU A 57 2.36 7.67 4.69
CA LEU A 57 2.53 6.43 3.91
C LEU A 57 1.21 5.65 3.78
N ILE A 58 0.48 5.50 4.87
CA ILE A 58 -0.81 4.80 4.89
C ILE A 58 -1.84 5.57 4.06
N ASN A 59 -1.95 6.89 4.23
CA ASN A 59 -2.87 7.71 3.44
C ASN A 59 -2.59 7.61 1.94
N LEU A 60 -1.32 7.65 1.54
CA LEU A 60 -0.93 7.47 0.13
C LEU A 60 -1.27 6.07 -0.38
N TYR A 61 -1.02 5.03 0.41
CA TYR A 61 -1.40 3.65 0.06
C TYR A 61 -2.92 3.52 -0.13
N LEU A 62 -3.72 4.05 0.79
CA LEU A 62 -5.17 3.98 0.73
C LEU A 62 -5.76 4.67 -0.51
N ASN A 63 -5.07 5.64 -1.11
CA ASN A 63 -5.48 6.24 -2.38
C ASN A 63 -5.21 5.35 -3.60
N THR A 64 -4.40 4.30 -3.46
CA THR A 64 -4.08 3.38 -4.55
C THR A 64 -5.00 2.17 -4.63
N ILE A 65 -5.88 1.99 -3.67
CA ILE A 65 -6.77 0.84 -3.53
C ILE A 65 -8.22 1.27 -3.34
N ASP A 66 -9.15 0.35 -3.56
CA ASP A 66 -10.50 0.44 -3.00
C ASP A 66 -10.51 -0.26 -1.63
N PRO A 67 -10.54 0.50 -0.50
CA PRO A 67 -10.47 -0.09 0.84
C PRO A 67 -11.75 -0.83 1.25
N THR A 68 -12.80 -0.78 0.44
CA THR A 68 -14.06 -1.50 0.64
C THR A 68 -14.16 -2.78 -0.19
N SER A 69 -13.17 -3.06 -1.04
CA SER A 69 -13.15 -4.20 -1.94
C SER A 69 -12.65 -5.46 -1.23
N ILE A 70 -13.46 -6.53 -1.27
CA ILE A 70 -13.12 -7.81 -0.69
C ILE A 70 -12.37 -8.66 -1.71
N ASN A 71 -11.15 -9.11 -1.36
CA ASN A 71 -10.34 -10.03 -2.18
C ASN A 71 -10.20 -9.59 -3.65
N ARG A 72 -10.06 -8.29 -3.88
CA ARG A 72 -9.97 -7.74 -5.22
C ARG A 72 -9.16 -6.45 -5.24
N GLN A 73 -8.35 -6.27 -6.31
CA GLN A 73 -7.65 -5.03 -6.65
C GLN A 73 -7.74 -4.81 -8.17
N GLY A 74 -8.50 -3.81 -8.60
CA GLY A 74 -8.75 -3.58 -10.02
C GLY A 74 -9.34 -4.84 -10.69
N ASN A 75 -8.62 -5.39 -11.68
CA ASN A 75 -9.02 -6.61 -12.39
C ASN A 75 -8.57 -7.91 -11.67
N ASP A 76 -7.67 -7.81 -10.70
CA ASP A 76 -7.15 -8.96 -9.99
C ASP A 76 -8.14 -9.43 -8.92
N GLN A 77 -8.52 -10.71 -8.94
CA GLN A 77 -9.49 -11.31 -8.03
C GLN A 77 -8.88 -12.53 -7.34
N GLY A 78 -9.10 -12.63 -6.03
CA GLY A 78 -8.61 -13.73 -5.19
C GLY A 78 -8.19 -13.24 -3.81
N SER A 79 -8.14 -14.14 -2.83
CA SER A 79 -7.76 -13.82 -1.44
C SER A 79 -6.34 -13.27 -1.33
N GLN A 80 -5.46 -13.60 -2.28
CA GLN A 80 -4.10 -13.06 -2.36
C GLN A 80 -4.07 -11.55 -2.68
N TYR A 81 -5.14 -11.00 -3.24
CA TYR A 81 -5.29 -9.57 -3.55
C TYR A 81 -6.12 -8.79 -2.53
N ARG A 82 -6.38 -9.40 -1.35
CA ARG A 82 -7.03 -8.68 -0.26
C ARG A 82 -6.17 -7.50 0.20
N THR A 83 -6.82 -6.42 0.60
CA THR A 83 -6.15 -5.23 1.13
C THR A 83 -5.74 -5.44 2.58
N GLY A 84 -4.56 -4.98 2.94
CA GLY A 84 -4.08 -5.12 4.30
C GLY A 84 -2.88 -4.24 4.63
N ILE A 85 -2.68 -4.04 5.92
CA ILE A 85 -1.51 -3.40 6.52
C ILE A 85 -0.99 -4.37 7.58
N TYR A 86 0.21 -4.89 7.35
CA TYR A 86 0.87 -5.85 8.25
C TYR A 86 2.00 -5.14 8.98
N TYR A 87 1.82 -4.89 10.27
CA TYR A 87 2.78 -4.14 11.09
C TYR A 87 3.80 -5.07 11.75
N THR A 88 5.01 -4.54 11.96
CA THR A 88 6.10 -5.22 12.69
C THR A 88 6.27 -4.68 14.10
N ASP A 89 5.74 -3.50 14.38
CA ASP A 89 5.75 -2.86 15.69
C ASP A 89 4.31 -2.58 16.15
N SER A 90 3.92 -3.09 17.31
CA SER A 90 2.59 -2.88 17.88
C SER A 90 2.29 -1.43 18.21
N SER A 91 3.31 -0.59 18.42
CA SER A 91 3.14 0.85 18.64
C SER A 91 2.52 1.58 17.42
N ASP A 92 2.66 1.01 16.22
CA ASP A 92 2.09 1.55 14.98
C ASP A 92 0.58 1.37 14.87
N VAL A 93 -0.01 0.44 15.62
CA VAL A 93 -1.44 0.08 15.53
C VAL A 93 -2.36 1.27 15.74
N HIS A 94 -2.02 2.15 16.68
CA HIS A 94 -2.82 3.35 16.95
C HIS A 94 -2.86 4.28 15.73
N THR A 95 -1.72 4.56 15.13
CA THR A 95 -1.61 5.39 13.91
C THR A 95 -2.37 4.76 12.75
N ILE A 96 -2.20 3.45 12.53
CA ILE A 96 -2.89 2.71 11.46
C ILE A 96 -4.41 2.83 11.62
N ASN A 97 -4.94 2.51 12.81
CA ASN A 97 -6.37 2.57 13.08
C ASN A 97 -6.95 3.97 12.93
N ASN A 98 -6.24 4.99 13.42
CA ASN A 98 -6.69 6.38 13.30
C ASN A 98 -6.73 6.83 11.84
N THR A 99 -5.71 6.51 11.06
CA THR A 99 -5.66 6.87 9.64
C THR A 99 -6.81 6.24 8.87
N ILE A 100 -7.09 4.96 9.09
CA ILE A 100 -8.22 4.26 8.46
C ILE A 100 -9.55 4.85 8.91
N ARG A 101 -9.72 5.15 10.20
CA ARG A 101 -10.94 5.76 10.71
C ARG A 101 -11.21 7.13 10.08
N ASN A 102 -10.18 7.92 9.84
CA ASN A 102 -10.29 9.26 9.24
C ASN A 102 -10.80 9.23 7.80
N ILE A 103 -10.61 8.14 7.07
CA ILE A 103 -11.12 8.00 5.70
C ILE A 103 -12.48 7.29 5.63
N ALA A 104 -12.90 6.61 6.70
CA ALA A 104 -14.11 5.77 6.69
C ALA A 104 -15.38 6.54 6.26
N GLY A 105 -15.49 7.81 6.66
CA GLY A 105 -16.63 8.65 6.29
C GLY A 105 -16.71 9.04 4.80
N LYS A 106 -15.69 8.73 4.02
CA LYS A 106 -15.67 8.97 2.57
C LYS A 106 -16.31 7.83 1.76
N TYR A 107 -16.61 6.71 2.40
CA TYR A 107 -17.13 5.51 1.76
C TYR A 107 -18.52 5.14 2.29
N ASN A 108 -19.39 4.70 1.39
CA ASN A 108 -20.71 4.20 1.71
C ASN A 108 -20.73 2.72 2.12
N LYS A 109 -19.58 2.06 2.03
CA LYS A 109 -19.39 0.65 2.39
C LYS A 109 -18.38 0.54 3.52
N PRO A 110 -18.43 -0.53 4.33
CA PRO A 110 -17.44 -0.77 5.36
C PRO A 110 -16.03 -0.90 4.77
N ILE A 111 -15.03 -0.36 5.47
CA ILE A 111 -13.63 -0.59 5.16
C ILE A 111 -13.26 -2.01 5.57
N VAL A 112 -12.65 -2.76 4.66
CA VAL A 112 -12.28 -4.18 4.84
C VAL A 112 -10.77 -4.41 4.83
N VAL A 113 -9.98 -3.36 4.96
CA VAL A 113 -8.52 -3.44 5.04
C VAL A 113 -8.13 -4.23 6.29
N GLU A 114 -7.40 -5.33 6.12
CA GLU A 114 -6.86 -6.09 7.26
C GLU A 114 -5.81 -5.27 8.02
N ILE A 115 -5.85 -5.29 9.34
CA ILE A 115 -4.80 -4.74 10.20
C ILE A 115 -4.35 -5.87 11.11
N LYS A 116 -3.16 -6.42 10.83
CA LYS A 116 -2.64 -7.59 11.54
C LYS A 116 -1.13 -7.48 11.76
N PRO A 117 -0.58 -8.13 12.78
CA PRO A 117 0.86 -8.28 12.89
C PRO A 117 1.41 -9.06 11.71
N LEU A 118 2.62 -8.71 11.26
CA LEU A 118 3.34 -9.50 10.30
C LEU A 118 3.83 -10.80 10.96
N GLN A 119 3.33 -11.95 10.50
CA GLN A 119 3.73 -13.26 11.00
C GLN A 119 4.87 -13.87 10.20
N ASN A 120 4.80 -13.74 8.87
CA ASN A 120 5.84 -14.20 7.96
C ASN A 120 5.82 -13.36 6.66
N PHE A 121 6.98 -13.29 6.02
CA PHE A 121 7.14 -12.63 4.72
C PHE A 121 8.16 -13.40 3.89
N TYR A 122 7.78 -13.77 2.69
CA TYR A 122 8.66 -14.40 1.71
C TYR A 122 8.79 -13.51 0.49
N LYS A 123 10.01 -13.16 0.12
CA LYS A 123 10.29 -12.38 -1.08
C LYS A 123 9.76 -13.11 -2.31
N ALA A 124 9.02 -12.43 -3.16
CA ALA A 124 8.57 -12.98 -4.42
C ALA A 124 9.74 -13.12 -5.41
N GLU A 125 9.53 -13.92 -6.42
CA GLU A 125 10.51 -14.22 -7.47
C GLU A 125 11.02 -12.95 -8.16
N GLU A 126 12.23 -12.98 -8.68
CA GLU A 126 12.93 -11.80 -9.21
C GLU A 126 12.17 -11.12 -10.37
N PHE A 127 11.37 -11.86 -11.13
CA PHE A 127 10.58 -11.28 -12.23
C PHE A 127 9.44 -10.37 -11.74
N HIS A 128 8.99 -10.50 -10.47
CA HIS A 128 8.04 -9.61 -9.84
C HIS A 128 8.68 -8.34 -9.27
N GLN A 129 9.99 -8.39 -8.98
CA GLN A 129 10.69 -7.23 -8.43
C GLN A 129 10.88 -6.17 -9.51
N ASN A 130 10.53 -4.92 -9.18
CA ASN A 130 10.62 -3.77 -10.10
C ASN A 130 9.92 -4.01 -11.47
N TYR A 131 8.79 -4.71 -11.45
CA TYR A 131 8.08 -5.15 -12.66
C TYR A 131 7.82 -4.01 -13.65
N LEU A 132 7.30 -2.86 -13.17
CA LEU A 132 7.00 -1.70 -14.04
C LEU A 132 8.25 -0.98 -14.55
N ASP A 133 9.37 -1.08 -13.85
CA ASP A 133 10.65 -0.54 -14.35
C ASP A 133 11.20 -1.40 -15.49
N LYS A 134 11.02 -2.72 -15.40
CA LYS A 134 11.45 -3.70 -16.39
C LYS A 134 10.49 -3.78 -17.58
N ASN A 135 9.20 -3.54 -17.35
CA ASN A 135 8.13 -3.68 -18.34
C ASN A 135 7.39 -2.34 -18.49
N LYS A 136 7.96 -1.42 -19.26
CA LYS A 136 7.33 -0.14 -19.58
C LYS A 136 6.02 -0.38 -20.34
N GLY A 137 4.89 0.04 -19.77
CA GLY A 137 3.56 -0.22 -20.32
C GLY A 137 2.91 -1.50 -19.80
N GLY A 138 3.51 -2.20 -18.83
CA GLY A 138 2.86 -3.29 -18.10
C GLY A 138 1.61 -2.82 -17.36
N TYR A 139 0.70 -3.77 -17.10
CA TYR A 139 -0.54 -3.47 -16.37
C TYR A 139 -0.25 -2.88 -14.98
N CYS A 140 -0.94 -1.79 -14.68
CA CYS A 140 -0.94 -1.17 -13.36
C CYS A 140 -2.36 -0.69 -13.03
N HIS A 141 -2.90 -1.09 -11.88
CA HIS A 141 -4.21 -0.65 -11.41
C HIS A 141 -4.20 0.78 -10.85
N ILE A 142 -3.00 1.34 -10.61
CA ILE A 142 -2.83 2.69 -10.04
C ILE A 142 -2.83 3.72 -11.17
N ARG A 143 -3.65 4.74 -11.04
CA ARG A 143 -3.74 5.82 -12.03
C ARG A 143 -2.44 6.63 -12.09
N PRO A 144 -1.99 7.06 -13.29
CA PRO A 144 -0.73 7.79 -13.48
C PRO A 144 -0.60 9.04 -12.62
N GLU A 145 -1.69 9.76 -12.36
CA GLU A 145 -1.72 11.00 -11.59
C GLU A 145 -1.29 10.79 -10.14
N LEU A 146 -1.57 9.61 -9.59
CA LEU A 146 -1.19 9.27 -8.22
C LEU A 146 0.33 9.13 -8.05
N PHE A 147 1.06 8.74 -9.09
CA PHE A 147 2.52 8.71 -9.03
C PHE A 147 3.12 10.11 -8.88
N GLU A 148 2.52 11.11 -9.51
CA GLU A 148 2.94 12.50 -9.32
C GLU A 148 2.62 13.00 -7.91
N LEU A 149 1.45 12.63 -7.38
CA LEU A 149 1.10 12.90 -5.98
C LEU A 149 2.13 12.29 -5.02
N ALA A 150 2.55 11.04 -5.26
CA ALA A 150 3.56 10.38 -4.44
C ALA A 150 4.91 11.11 -4.47
N ARG A 151 5.38 11.53 -5.65
CA ARG A 151 6.63 12.28 -5.81
C ARG A 151 6.64 13.60 -5.04
N ARG A 152 5.50 14.28 -4.98
CA ARG A 152 5.34 15.61 -4.34
C ARG A 152 4.86 15.57 -2.90
N ALA A 153 4.50 14.41 -2.39
CA ALA A 153 3.83 14.29 -1.10
C ALA A 153 4.58 14.97 0.07
N ASN A 154 5.92 14.95 0.05
CA ASN A 154 6.76 15.52 1.11
C ASN A 154 7.37 16.88 0.78
N GLU A 155 7.15 17.44 -0.41
CA GLU A 155 7.68 18.76 -0.76
C GLU A 155 7.04 19.85 0.10
N LYS A 156 5.77 19.65 0.51
CA LYS A 156 4.99 20.59 1.33
C LYS A 156 5.22 20.47 2.83
N THR A 157 5.80 19.37 3.33
CA THR A 157 6.04 19.19 4.78
C THR A 157 7.18 20.08 5.30
N LYS A 158 8.01 20.64 4.43
CA LYS A 158 8.98 21.68 4.83
C LYS A 158 8.35 23.06 5.05
N PHE A 159 7.13 23.27 4.57
CA PHE A 159 6.38 24.52 4.71
C PHE A 159 5.06 24.25 5.43
N LYS A 160 5.08 24.42 6.76
CA LYS A 160 3.93 24.48 7.67
C LYS A 160 3.29 23.17 8.11
N LYS A 161 3.39 22.92 9.39
CA LYS A 161 2.40 22.25 10.26
C LYS A 161 0.98 22.91 10.21
N SER A 162 0.65 23.70 9.20
CA SER A 162 -0.57 24.53 9.20
C SER A 162 -1.46 24.43 7.98
N ASP A 163 -1.21 23.55 6.99
CA ASP A 163 -2.08 23.48 5.79
C ASP A 163 -2.51 22.06 5.42
N ASP A 164 -3.22 21.41 6.34
CA ASP A 164 -3.98 20.17 6.10
C ASP A 164 -5.10 20.37 5.03
N SER A 165 -5.49 21.63 4.78
CA SER A 165 -6.56 21.98 3.82
C SER A 165 -6.19 21.74 2.35
N THR A 166 -4.90 21.87 1.98
CA THR A 166 -4.48 21.77 0.57
C THR A 166 -4.38 20.33 0.08
N LEU A 167 -3.94 19.39 0.94
CA LEU A 167 -3.96 17.95 0.61
C LEU A 167 -5.40 17.44 0.50
N ARG A 168 -6.29 17.90 1.37
CA ARG A 168 -7.73 17.59 1.29
C ARG A 168 -8.36 18.12 0.01
N SER A 169 -7.98 19.32 -0.47
CA SER A 169 -8.53 19.90 -1.70
C SER A 169 -8.08 19.18 -2.97
N ILE A 170 -6.90 18.57 -2.99
CA ILE A 170 -6.39 17.79 -4.13
C ILE A 170 -7.10 16.42 -4.17
N LEU A 171 -7.33 15.80 -3.01
CA LEU A 171 -7.98 14.50 -2.89
C LEU A 171 -9.51 14.56 -3.06
N SER A 172 -10.15 15.72 -2.80
CA SER A 172 -11.60 15.91 -2.90
C SER A 172 -12.10 16.35 -4.28
N LYS A 173 -11.22 16.74 -5.20
CA LYS A 173 -11.60 17.18 -6.56
C LYS A 173 -11.74 16.06 -7.59
N GLU A 174 -11.54 14.81 -7.20
CA GLU A 174 -11.55 13.64 -8.11
C GLU A 174 -12.58 12.57 -7.70
N GLN A 175 -13.77 13.01 -7.32
CA GLN A 175 -14.95 12.13 -7.27
C GLN A 175 -15.86 12.36 -8.45
#